data_9835be33e37677e98e6a38ad62ed8156
#
_entry.id   9835be33e37677e98e6a38ad62ed8156
#
_cell.length_a   1.000
_cell.length_b   1.000
_cell.length_c   1.000
_cell.angle_alpha   90.00
_cell.angle_beta   90.00
_cell.angle_gamma   90.00
#
_symmetry.space_group_name_H-M   'P 1'
#
loop_
_entity.id
_entity.type
_entity.pdbx_description
1 polymer ?
#
loop_
_entity_poly.entity_id
_entity_poly.type
_entity_poly.pdbx_seq_one_letter_code
_entity_poly.pdbx_strand_id
1 'polypeptide(L)'
;MKNLNFLIKPASSLCNMRCRYCFYEDEAVNRAEASTGRMTTETVDCLIQQAFAALDNRNSSVTFAFQGGEPTLAGLDYYRYFVEKVYQHNANHVHVNFAIQTNGLMIDEQWAVFLAANRFLVGISMDGTKAHHDDLRPDAFGRSTWARVSKALSLLQI
;
A
#
# COMPACT_ATOMS: atom_id res chain seq x y z
N MET A 1 -0.84 -26.04 9.19
CA MET A 1 -0.28 -24.73 8.85
C MET A 1 -1.26 -24.01 7.95
N LYS A 2 -1.77 -22.86 8.33
CA LYS A 2 -2.77 -22.10 7.58
C LYS A 2 -2.15 -20.76 7.20
N ASN A 3 -2.18 -20.41 5.90
CA ASN A 3 -1.61 -19.16 5.39
C ASN A 3 -2.72 -18.34 4.75
N LEU A 4 -2.89 -17.10 5.18
CA LEU A 4 -3.81 -16.14 4.58
C LEU A 4 -3.04 -15.02 3.91
N ASN A 5 -3.48 -14.61 2.73
CA ASN A 5 -2.93 -13.46 2.02
C ASN A 5 -4.06 -12.53 1.64
N PHE A 6 -3.99 -11.30 2.12
CA PHE A 6 -4.94 -10.24 1.77
C PHE A 6 -4.26 -9.25 0.84
N LEU A 7 -4.93 -8.96 -0.27
CA LEU A 7 -4.56 -7.87 -1.16
C LEU A 7 -5.53 -6.72 -0.92
N ILE A 8 -5.04 -5.65 -0.31
CA ILE A 8 -5.84 -4.56 0.21
C ILE A 8 -5.66 -3.31 -0.65
N LYS A 9 -6.78 -2.69 -1.04
CA LYS A 9 -6.82 -1.42 -1.79
C LYS A 9 -7.35 -0.30 -0.88
N PRO A 10 -6.53 0.26 0.02
CA PRO A 10 -7.01 1.16 1.06
C PRO A 10 -7.50 2.51 0.53
N ALA A 11 -7.07 2.89 -0.68
CA ALA A 11 -7.51 4.10 -1.38
C ALA A 11 -8.30 3.78 -2.67
N SER A 12 -8.80 2.53 -2.83
CA SER A 12 -9.51 2.10 -4.03
C SER A 12 -8.68 2.33 -5.31
N SER A 13 -9.24 3.03 -6.30
CA SER A 13 -8.57 3.43 -7.54
C SER A 13 -7.92 4.83 -7.48
N LEU A 14 -8.02 5.53 -6.34
CA LEU A 14 -7.41 6.87 -6.20
C LEU A 14 -5.90 6.80 -6.41
N CYS A 15 -5.37 7.67 -7.28
CA CYS A 15 -3.94 7.77 -7.53
C CYS A 15 -3.56 9.24 -7.81
N ASN A 16 -2.36 9.62 -7.41
CA ASN A 16 -1.76 10.93 -7.66
C ASN A 16 -0.82 10.93 -8.88
N MET A 17 -0.74 9.81 -9.62
CA MET A 17 -0.11 9.68 -10.93
C MET A 17 -1.14 9.37 -12.03
N ARG A 18 -0.72 9.58 -13.30
CA ARG A 18 -1.46 9.23 -14.52
C ARG A 18 -0.52 8.47 -15.45
N CYS A 19 -0.14 7.25 -15.03
CA CYS A 19 0.77 6.41 -15.80
C CYS A 19 0.10 5.95 -17.10
N ARG A 20 0.78 6.11 -18.24
CA ARG A 20 0.21 5.84 -19.59
C ARG A 20 -0.23 4.39 -19.81
N TYR A 21 0.30 3.45 -19.04
CA TYR A 21 -0.01 2.02 -19.11
C TYR A 21 -0.79 1.50 -17.89
N CYS A 22 -1.42 2.40 -17.13
CA CYS A 22 -2.10 2.03 -15.89
C CYS A 22 -3.46 1.39 -16.18
N PHE A 23 -3.56 0.09 -16.00
CA PHE A 23 -4.84 -0.61 -16.18
C PHE A 23 -5.90 -0.23 -15.13
N TYR A 24 -5.49 0.27 -13.96
CA TYR A 24 -6.45 0.75 -12.95
C TYR A 24 -7.17 2.02 -13.37
N GLU A 25 -6.55 2.87 -14.17
CA GLU A 25 -7.18 4.08 -14.70
C GLU A 25 -8.25 3.71 -15.75
N ASP A 26 -7.92 2.79 -16.65
CA ASP A 26 -8.83 2.24 -17.63
C ASP A 26 -10.03 1.55 -16.95
N GLU A 27 -9.78 0.66 -16.01
CA GLU A 27 -10.81 0.00 -15.21
C GLU A 27 -11.70 1.00 -14.44
N ALA A 28 -11.14 2.07 -13.89
CA ALA A 28 -11.91 3.07 -13.15
C ALA A 28 -12.87 3.85 -14.04
N VAL A 29 -12.45 4.19 -15.26
CA VAL A 29 -13.28 4.90 -16.25
C VAL A 29 -14.46 4.03 -16.70
N ASN A 30 -14.30 2.72 -16.77
CA ASN A 30 -15.32 1.78 -17.25
C ASN A 30 -16.29 1.29 -16.14
N ARG A 31 -16.15 1.77 -14.90
CA ARG A 31 -17.04 1.41 -13.79
C ARG A 31 -18.12 2.46 -13.56
N ALA A 32 -19.27 2.02 -13.03
CA ALA A 32 -20.33 2.92 -12.59
C ALA A 32 -19.84 3.92 -11.52
N GLU A 33 -18.94 3.46 -10.64
CA GLU A 33 -18.23 4.28 -9.67
C GLU A 33 -16.72 4.12 -9.87
N ALA A 34 -16.06 5.19 -10.26
CA ALA A 34 -14.61 5.19 -10.49
C ALA A 34 -13.80 4.84 -9.23
N SER A 35 -14.27 5.22 -8.05
CA SER A 35 -13.63 4.94 -6.78
C SER A 35 -14.66 4.84 -5.65
N THR A 36 -14.47 3.87 -4.76
CA THR A 36 -15.21 3.74 -3.49
C THR A 36 -14.61 4.58 -2.36
N GLY A 37 -13.63 5.43 -2.67
CA GLY A 37 -12.94 6.25 -1.68
C GLY A 37 -11.89 5.50 -0.86
N ARG A 38 -11.70 5.94 0.38
CA ARG A 38 -10.74 5.32 1.31
C ARG A 38 -11.45 4.29 2.19
N MET A 39 -10.76 3.20 2.50
CA MET A 39 -11.23 2.17 3.43
C MET A 39 -11.42 2.78 4.81
N THR A 40 -12.57 2.51 5.42
CA THR A 40 -12.90 3.03 6.76
C THR A 40 -12.26 2.19 7.86
N THR A 41 -12.18 2.74 9.06
CA THR A 41 -11.68 2.06 10.26
C THR A 41 -12.53 0.85 10.62
N GLU A 42 -13.85 0.92 10.44
CA GLU A 42 -14.78 -0.19 10.68
C GLU A 42 -14.50 -1.37 9.74
N THR A 43 -14.17 -1.07 8.47
CA THR A 43 -13.77 -2.10 7.51
C THR A 43 -12.44 -2.74 7.90
N VAL A 44 -11.48 -1.95 8.38
CA VAL A 44 -10.19 -2.45 8.89
C VAL A 44 -10.41 -3.38 10.07
N ASP A 45 -11.21 -2.96 11.07
CA ASP A 45 -11.49 -3.74 12.26
C ASP A 45 -12.16 -5.08 11.91
N CYS A 46 -13.17 -5.05 11.04
CA CYS A 46 -13.87 -6.25 10.59
C CYS A 46 -12.91 -7.22 9.86
N LEU A 47 -12.07 -6.71 8.94
CA LEU A 47 -11.11 -7.52 8.20
C LEU A 47 -10.09 -8.18 9.13
N ILE A 48 -9.52 -7.44 10.09
CA ILE A 48 -8.52 -7.95 11.02
C ILE A 48 -9.13 -8.97 11.96
N GLN A 49 -10.31 -8.69 12.52
CA GLN A 49 -11.03 -9.62 13.39
C GLN A 49 -11.30 -10.94 12.68
N GLN A 50 -11.81 -10.91 11.45
CA GLN A 50 -12.07 -12.11 10.68
C GLN A 50 -10.80 -12.87 10.28
N ALA A 51 -9.72 -12.14 9.93
CA ALA A 51 -8.44 -12.76 9.60
C ALA A 51 -7.90 -13.58 10.79
N PHE A 52 -7.85 -12.99 11.98
CA PHE A 52 -7.33 -13.67 13.18
C PHE A 52 -8.28 -14.74 13.73
N ALA A 53 -9.60 -14.58 13.59
CA ALA A 53 -10.57 -15.64 13.92
C ALA A 53 -10.40 -16.90 13.05
N ALA A 54 -9.89 -16.73 11.83
CA ALA A 54 -9.61 -17.85 10.92
C ALA A 54 -8.26 -18.53 11.18
N LEU A 55 -7.37 -17.94 12.00
CA LEU A 55 -6.01 -18.41 12.29
C LEU A 55 -5.91 -18.89 13.74
N ASP A 56 -5.70 -20.15 13.92
CA ASP A 56 -5.89 -20.85 15.19
C ASP A 56 -4.60 -21.20 15.95
N ASN A 57 -3.41 -21.00 15.35
CA ASN A 57 -2.15 -21.40 16.00
C ASN A 57 -0.92 -20.64 15.48
N ARG A 58 0.20 -20.74 16.25
CA ARG A 58 1.50 -20.11 15.97
C ARG A 58 2.17 -20.56 14.68
N ASN A 59 1.75 -21.69 14.11
CA ASN A 59 2.31 -22.20 12.85
C ASN A 59 1.57 -21.62 11.63
N SER A 60 0.62 -20.73 11.85
CA SER A 60 -0.09 -20.01 10.79
C SER A 60 0.58 -18.68 10.47
N SER A 61 0.33 -18.17 9.26
CA SER A 61 0.83 -16.86 8.86
C SER A 61 -0.25 -16.03 8.15
N VAL A 62 -0.12 -14.73 8.26
CA VAL A 62 -0.95 -13.79 7.50
C VAL A 62 -0.08 -12.73 6.84
N THR A 63 -0.39 -12.42 5.58
CA THR A 63 0.24 -11.33 4.84
C THR A 63 -0.82 -10.30 4.48
N PHE A 64 -0.58 -9.05 4.86
CA PHE A 64 -1.35 -7.89 4.45
C PHE A 64 -0.55 -7.12 3.42
N ALA A 65 -0.93 -7.23 2.14
CA ALA A 65 -0.28 -6.57 1.02
C ALA A 65 -1.16 -5.41 0.52
N PHE A 66 -0.60 -4.21 0.50
CA PHE A 66 -1.30 -2.99 0.11
C PHE A 66 -0.91 -2.58 -1.30
N GLN A 67 -1.93 -2.36 -2.13
CA GLN A 67 -1.78 -1.86 -3.51
C GLN A 67 -3.08 -1.17 -3.97
N GLY A 68 -3.26 -1.02 -5.28
CA GLY A 68 -4.48 -0.45 -5.87
C GLY A 68 -4.14 0.71 -6.78
N GLY A 69 -4.81 1.86 -6.68
CA GLY A 69 -4.37 3.11 -7.28
C GLY A 69 -3.02 3.52 -6.67
N GLU A 70 -3.05 4.39 -5.66
CA GLU A 70 -1.87 4.63 -4.82
C GLU A 70 -2.24 4.41 -3.35
N PRO A 71 -1.76 3.33 -2.70
CA PRO A 71 -2.18 2.96 -1.36
C PRO A 71 -1.78 3.99 -0.29
N THR A 72 -0.67 4.73 -0.48
CA THR A 72 -0.24 5.76 0.48
C THR A 72 -1.19 6.96 0.57
N LEU A 73 -2.11 7.13 -0.37
CA LEU A 73 -3.17 8.14 -0.30
C LEU A 73 -4.19 7.88 0.82
N ALA A 74 -4.21 6.68 1.41
CA ALA A 74 -4.96 6.43 2.63
C ALA A 74 -4.42 7.25 3.82
N GLY A 75 -3.14 7.65 3.77
CA GLY A 75 -2.47 8.44 4.80
C GLY A 75 -1.73 7.59 5.83
N LEU A 76 -0.67 8.12 6.41
CA LEU A 76 0.18 7.39 7.36
C LEU A 76 -0.58 6.94 8.61
N ASP A 77 -1.54 7.74 9.09
CA ASP A 77 -2.33 7.42 10.27
C ASP A 77 -3.26 6.22 10.06
N TYR A 78 -3.74 5.99 8.83
CA TYR A 78 -4.44 4.76 8.46
C TYR A 78 -3.55 3.52 8.69
N TYR A 79 -2.28 3.57 8.27
CA TYR A 79 -1.35 2.45 8.44
C TYR A 79 -0.93 2.24 9.89
N ARG A 80 -0.76 3.32 10.66
CA ARG A 80 -0.53 3.24 12.11
C ARG A 80 -1.68 2.52 12.80
N TYR A 81 -2.90 2.92 12.49
CA TYR A 81 -4.11 2.29 13.00
C TYR A 81 -4.19 0.81 12.60
N PHE A 82 -3.97 0.51 11.32
CA PHE A 82 -4.02 -0.86 10.81
C PHE A 82 -3.02 -1.78 11.54
N VAL A 83 -1.78 -1.36 11.65
CA VAL A 83 -0.72 -2.14 12.33
C VAL A 83 -1.00 -2.30 13.81
N GLU A 84 -1.46 -1.26 14.49
CA GLU A 84 -1.88 -1.33 15.89
C GLU A 84 -2.98 -2.37 16.10
N LYS A 85 -4.02 -2.35 15.27
CA LYS A 85 -5.12 -3.33 15.33
C LYS A 85 -4.66 -4.74 15.06
N VAL A 86 -3.76 -4.95 14.10
CA VAL A 86 -3.15 -6.26 13.83
C VAL A 86 -2.46 -6.81 15.08
N TYR A 87 -1.63 -6.01 15.75
CA TYR A 87 -0.93 -6.46 16.97
C TYR A 87 -1.90 -6.69 18.15
N GLN A 88 -2.94 -5.87 18.29
CA GLN A 88 -3.96 -6.05 19.32
C GLN A 88 -4.73 -7.38 19.18
N HIS A 89 -5.02 -7.81 17.93
CA HIS A 89 -5.78 -9.03 17.67
C HIS A 89 -4.92 -10.30 17.56
N ASN A 90 -3.62 -10.18 17.48
CA ASN A 90 -2.71 -11.32 17.32
C ASN A 90 -2.40 -12.05 18.63
N ALA A 91 -3.42 -12.44 19.38
CA ALA A 91 -3.28 -13.17 20.66
C ALA A 91 -2.60 -14.55 20.49
N ASN A 92 -2.77 -15.19 19.33
CA ASN A 92 -2.20 -16.50 19.01
C ASN A 92 -0.74 -16.43 18.51
N HIS A 93 -0.12 -15.24 18.46
CA HIS A 93 1.23 -15.02 17.98
C HIS A 93 1.47 -15.61 16.57
N VAL A 94 0.51 -15.44 15.69
CA VAL A 94 0.60 -15.79 14.28
C VAL A 94 1.71 -14.95 13.63
N HIS A 95 2.44 -15.54 12.67
CA HIS A 95 3.43 -14.78 11.92
C HIS A 95 2.74 -13.78 10.98
N VAL A 96 3.05 -12.49 11.14
CA VAL A 96 2.46 -11.40 10.35
C VAL A 96 3.51 -10.81 9.41
N ASN A 97 3.13 -10.66 8.14
CA ASN A 97 3.93 -9.96 7.13
C ASN A 97 3.14 -8.76 6.60
N PHE A 98 3.85 -7.67 6.36
CA PHE A 98 3.32 -6.50 5.68
C PHE A 98 4.07 -6.25 4.38
N ALA A 99 3.33 -5.89 3.32
CA ALA A 99 3.92 -5.48 2.05
C ALA A 99 3.15 -4.27 1.49
N ILE A 100 3.84 -3.40 0.76
CA ILE A 100 3.22 -2.28 0.07
C ILE A 100 3.86 -2.08 -1.29
N GLN A 101 3.04 -1.91 -2.33
CA GLN A 101 3.47 -1.48 -3.66
C GLN A 101 3.02 -0.04 -3.87
N THR A 102 3.96 0.88 -4.01
CA THR A 102 3.69 2.32 -4.09
C THR A 102 4.42 3.00 -5.25
N ASN A 103 3.90 4.11 -5.70
CA ASN A 103 4.58 4.98 -6.65
C ASN A 103 5.64 5.90 -5.98
N GLY A 104 5.70 5.93 -4.67
CA GLY A 104 6.70 6.63 -3.88
C GLY A 104 6.48 8.14 -3.69
N LEU A 105 5.48 8.77 -4.33
CA LEU A 105 5.32 10.22 -4.26
C LEU A 105 4.98 10.77 -2.87
N MET A 106 4.39 9.93 -2.00
CA MET A 106 4.03 10.32 -0.62
C MET A 106 5.06 9.88 0.42
N ILE A 107 6.11 9.15 0.00
CA ILE A 107 7.11 8.65 0.93
C ILE A 107 8.04 9.80 1.35
N ASP A 108 7.98 10.12 2.63
CA ASP A 108 8.87 11.02 3.35
C ASP A 108 9.61 10.28 4.48
N GLU A 109 10.32 11.01 5.31
CA GLU A 109 11.07 10.46 6.44
C GLU A 109 10.16 9.74 7.45
N GLN A 110 8.95 10.27 7.71
CA GLN A 110 8.01 9.65 8.64
C GLN A 110 7.51 8.30 8.09
N TRP A 111 7.20 8.24 6.80
CA TRP A 111 6.86 7.00 6.12
C TRP A 111 8.01 6.00 6.16
N ALA A 112 9.24 6.42 5.84
CA ALA A 112 10.40 5.53 5.84
C ALA A 112 10.64 4.90 7.23
N VAL A 113 10.61 5.71 8.28
CA VAL A 113 10.72 5.24 9.67
C VAL A 113 9.61 4.26 10.03
N PHE A 114 8.36 4.57 9.68
CA PHE A 114 7.22 3.70 9.97
C PHE A 114 7.32 2.35 9.26
N LEU A 115 7.65 2.36 7.96
CA LEU A 115 7.76 1.15 7.15
C LEU A 115 8.90 0.25 7.65
N ALA A 116 10.05 0.83 7.99
CA ALA A 116 11.19 0.11 8.56
C ALA A 116 10.87 -0.49 9.94
N ALA A 117 10.29 0.31 10.86
CA ALA A 117 9.93 -0.12 12.20
C ALA A 117 8.96 -1.32 12.21
N ASN A 118 8.05 -1.38 11.22
CA ASN A 118 7.06 -2.44 11.08
C ASN A 118 7.44 -3.49 10.04
N ARG A 119 8.68 -3.49 9.54
CA ARG A 119 9.25 -4.49 8.63
C ARG A 119 8.42 -4.70 7.37
N PHE A 120 7.93 -3.62 6.77
CA PHE A 120 7.23 -3.71 5.50
C PHE A 120 8.18 -4.13 4.38
N LEU A 121 7.76 -5.09 3.55
CA LEU A 121 8.34 -5.28 2.23
C LEU A 121 7.81 -4.17 1.32
N VAL A 122 8.70 -3.31 0.84
CA VAL A 122 8.32 -2.14 0.05
C VAL A 122 8.73 -2.33 -1.41
N GLY A 123 7.74 -2.31 -2.31
CA GLY A 123 7.95 -2.20 -3.74
C GLY A 123 7.76 -0.75 -4.21
N ILE A 124 8.74 -0.19 -4.90
CA ILE A 124 8.62 1.13 -5.55
C ILE A 124 8.48 0.97 -7.06
N SER A 125 7.47 1.61 -7.60
CA SER A 125 7.23 1.64 -9.04
C SER A 125 8.15 2.64 -9.72
N MET A 126 9.21 2.15 -10.38
CA MET A 126 10.18 2.95 -11.09
C MET A 126 10.54 2.32 -12.43
N ASP A 127 10.52 3.10 -13.50
CA ASP A 127 10.91 2.64 -14.84
C ASP A 127 12.37 3.03 -15.12
N GLY A 128 13.10 2.15 -15.76
CA GLY A 128 14.53 2.11 -16.03
C GLY A 128 15.32 3.44 -16.01
N THR A 129 15.03 4.37 -16.95
CA THR A 129 15.75 5.65 -17.05
C THR A 129 14.83 6.83 -16.72
N LYS A 130 15.43 7.97 -16.32
CA LYS A 130 14.69 9.20 -16.05
C LYS A 130 13.76 9.60 -17.20
N ALA A 131 14.23 9.51 -18.44
CA ALA A 131 13.45 9.90 -19.62
C ALA A 131 12.21 9.01 -19.79
N HIS A 132 12.37 7.69 -19.67
CA HIS A 132 11.25 6.75 -19.76
C HIS A 132 10.29 6.89 -18.59
N HIS A 133 10.80 7.04 -17.38
CA HIS A 133 9.97 7.20 -16.19
C HIS A 133 9.11 8.44 -16.28
N ASP A 134 9.70 9.60 -16.60
CA ASP A 134 8.97 10.86 -16.69
C ASP A 134 7.96 10.89 -17.84
N ASP A 135 8.22 10.18 -18.93
CA ASP A 135 7.28 10.01 -20.04
C ASP A 135 6.10 9.09 -19.67
N LEU A 136 6.37 7.97 -19.02
CA LEU A 136 5.38 6.94 -18.74
C LEU A 136 4.61 7.14 -17.44
N ARG A 137 5.21 7.84 -16.45
CA ARG A 137 4.68 8.05 -15.09
C ARG A 137 4.57 9.52 -14.70
N PRO A 138 3.85 10.36 -15.45
CA PRO A 138 3.58 11.72 -15.01
C PRO A 138 2.68 11.72 -13.77
N ASP A 139 2.74 12.78 -12.96
CA ASP A 139 1.75 12.98 -11.90
C ASP A 139 0.38 13.41 -12.49
N ALA A 140 -0.61 13.58 -11.62
CA ALA A 140 -1.97 13.95 -12.01
C ALA A 140 -2.07 15.30 -12.76
N PHE A 141 -0.99 16.10 -12.76
CA PHE A 141 -0.87 17.40 -13.45
C PHE A 141 0.07 17.33 -14.66
N GLY A 142 0.49 16.14 -15.08
CA GLY A 142 1.40 15.94 -16.21
C GLY A 142 2.87 16.28 -15.94
N ARG A 143 3.28 16.46 -14.65
CA ARG A 143 4.65 16.83 -14.27
C ARG A 143 5.52 15.60 -14.08
N SER A 144 6.84 15.76 -14.31
CA SER A 144 7.83 14.72 -14.04
C SER A 144 7.85 14.27 -12.57
N THR A 145 8.07 12.98 -12.35
CA THR A 145 8.03 12.34 -11.03
C THR A 145 9.35 11.70 -10.62
N TRP A 146 10.29 11.50 -11.54
CA TRP A 146 11.57 10.84 -11.31
C TRP A 146 12.31 11.33 -10.06
N ALA A 147 12.49 12.65 -9.94
CA ALA A 147 13.26 13.21 -8.82
C ALA A 147 12.61 12.90 -7.45
N ARG A 148 11.26 12.95 -7.39
CA ARG A 148 10.49 12.62 -6.17
C ARG A 148 10.58 11.15 -5.82
N VAL A 149 10.44 10.28 -6.82
CA VAL A 149 10.53 8.82 -6.65
C VAL A 149 11.96 8.40 -6.27
N SER A 150 12.98 9.00 -6.90
CA SER A 150 14.40 8.76 -6.54
C SER A 150 14.70 9.18 -5.11
N LYS A 151 14.14 10.32 -4.63
CA LYS A 151 14.26 10.73 -3.23
C LYS A 151 13.62 9.70 -2.28
N ALA A 152 12.41 9.24 -2.61
CA ALA A 152 11.73 8.21 -1.83
C ALA A 152 12.55 6.92 -1.75
N LEU A 153 13.12 6.48 -2.87
CA LEU A 153 13.99 5.30 -2.91
C LEU A 153 15.21 5.47 -1.99
N SER A 154 15.85 6.64 -2.01
CA SER A 154 17.00 6.94 -1.13
C SER A 154 16.61 6.89 0.36
N LEU A 155 15.41 7.34 0.73
CA LEU A 155 14.91 7.25 2.11
C LEU A 155 14.64 5.83 2.57
N LEU A 156 14.32 4.91 1.66
CA LEU A 156 13.99 3.52 1.98
C LEU A 156 15.21 2.58 1.99
N GLN A 157 16.37 3.06 1.58
CA GLN A 157 17.64 2.29 1.56
C GLN A 157 18.46 2.43 2.85
N ILE A 158 17.90 3.06 3.89
CA ILE A 158 18.57 3.28 5.19
C ILE A 158 18.45 2.06 6.08
#